data_358b6668bb652af90db0f16b762e4b34
#
_entry.id   358b6668bb652af90db0f16b762e4b34
#
_cell.length_a   1.000
_cell.length_b   1.000
_cell.length_c   1.000
_cell.angle_alpha   90.00
_cell.angle_beta   90.00
_cell.angle_gamma   90.00
#
_symmetry.space_group_name_H-M   'P 1'
#
loop_
_entity.id
_entity.type
_entity.pdbx_description
1 polymer ?
#
loop_
_entity_poly.entity_id
_entity_poly.type
_entity_poly.pdbx_seq_one_letter_code
_entity_poly.pdbx_strand_id
1 'polypeptide(L)'
;MTALNRRDSLKTLAALGAAGSLGPLAWAQKPLTVGVIYVGPRDDYGYNQAHAQAAAELKKLPGVKVVEEENVPETAAVQKTMTGMIQQDGASLLFPTSFGYFDPHILALAPKYPDVRFSHCGGLWTEKNPKNVGSFFGYIDECQFLNGVIAGHMSKSGKIAFVAAKPIPQVLRNINAFTLGARSVKPNITCHVIFTGDWSMAVKEAEATNSLADQGCDVFTMHVDGPKVVVETAAKRGKMVCGYHASQAKLAPNAYLTGAEWNWLTAYKTILEAAQAGKPHPNFLRGGLKEGYVKTSAYGPMVTDAAKKQADDVKAKMVAGSFDIFKGPLKDNKGKEVIAAGQVQKQTDLKLEQMNYLVDGVVGSV
;
A
#
# COMPACT_ATOMS: atom_id res chain seq x y z
N MET A 1 71.27 26.72 -47.97
CA MET A 1 69.83 26.99 -48.26
C MET A 1 69.30 25.78 -49.04
N THR A 2 68.79 24.75 -48.38
CA THR A 2 68.26 23.57 -49.04
C THR A 2 66.74 23.59 -48.94
N ALA A 3 66.09 23.60 -50.06
CA ALA A 3 64.63 23.70 -50.20
C ALA A 3 63.97 22.40 -49.74
N LEU A 4 63.05 22.50 -48.83
CA LEU A 4 62.18 21.43 -48.39
C LEU A 4 61.18 21.06 -49.48
N ASN A 5 61.19 19.80 -49.86
CA ASN A 5 60.43 19.24 -50.97
C ASN A 5 58.96 18.99 -50.54
N ARG A 6 58.00 19.47 -51.29
CA ARG A 6 56.55 19.42 -51.07
C ARG A 6 55.94 17.99 -50.89
N ARG A 7 56.73 16.96 -51.12
CA ARG A 7 56.30 15.56 -51.03
C ARG A 7 56.35 14.96 -49.59
N ASP A 8 57.15 15.56 -48.70
CA ASP A 8 57.32 15.04 -47.37
C ASP A 8 56.27 15.63 -46.37
N SER A 9 55.64 16.78 -46.73
CA SER A 9 54.57 17.37 -45.93
C SER A 9 53.21 16.64 -46.04
N LEU A 10 53.03 15.76 -47.04
CA LEU A 10 51.81 15.03 -47.30
C LEU A 10 51.77 13.65 -46.63
N LYS A 11 52.93 13.16 -46.16
CA LYS A 11 52.98 11.87 -45.47
C LYS A 11 52.76 11.96 -43.92
N THR A 12 52.92 13.15 -43.37
CA THR A 12 52.77 13.41 -41.94
C THR A 12 51.33 13.79 -41.55
N LEU A 13 50.45 14.10 -42.50
CA LEU A 13 49.02 14.41 -42.24
C LEU A 13 48.07 13.19 -42.39
N ALA A 14 48.58 12.06 -42.90
CA ALA A 14 47.77 10.87 -43.10
C ALA A 14 47.77 9.89 -41.87
N ALA A 15 48.56 10.16 -40.82
CA ALA A 15 48.68 9.30 -39.63
C ALA A 15 47.94 9.83 -38.39
N LEU A 16 47.25 10.95 -38.46
CA LEU A 16 46.51 11.57 -37.34
C LEU A 16 44.96 11.53 -37.50
N GLY A 17 44.46 10.84 -38.52
CA GLY A 17 43.04 10.81 -38.88
C GLY A 17 42.27 9.52 -38.53
N ALA A 18 42.83 8.57 -37.75
CA ALA A 18 42.19 7.29 -37.51
C ALA A 18 42.10 6.88 -36.02
N ALA A 19 42.23 7.84 -35.10
CA ALA A 19 41.80 7.63 -33.73
C ALA A 19 40.36 8.12 -33.57
N GLY A 20 39.46 7.62 -34.42
CA GLY A 20 38.03 7.72 -34.22
C GLY A 20 37.71 7.06 -32.88
N SER A 21 37.31 7.87 -31.90
CA SER A 21 36.75 7.43 -30.62
C SER A 21 35.60 6.47 -30.88
N LEU A 22 35.88 5.19 -30.88
CA LEU A 22 34.86 4.18 -30.55
C LEU A 22 34.50 4.43 -29.07
N GLY A 23 33.66 5.46 -28.84
CA GLY A 23 32.95 5.55 -27.60
C GLY A 23 32.27 4.20 -27.35
N PRO A 24 32.19 3.71 -26.10
CA PRO A 24 31.53 2.45 -25.83
C PRO A 24 30.15 2.58 -26.47
N LEU A 25 29.85 1.71 -27.43
CA LEU A 25 28.48 1.45 -27.88
C LEU A 25 27.73 1.07 -26.59
N ALA A 26 27.06 2.05 -25.99
CA ALA A 26 26.10 1.79 -24.94
C ALA A 26 25.07 0.87 -25.59
N TRP A 27 25.21 -0.42 -25.38
CA TRP A 27 24.19 -1.39 -25.71
C TRP A 27 22.95 -0.92 -24.93
N ALA A 28 21.99 -0.37 -25.69
CA ALA A 28 20.73 0.02 -25.11
C ALA A 28 20.17 -1.24 -24.42
N GLN A 29 20.29 -1.30 -23.10
CA GLN A 29 19.76 -2.41 -22.33
C GLN A 29 18.29 -2.53 -22.71
N LYS A 30 17.86 -3.75 -23.11
CA LYS A 30 16.46 -3.99 -23.46
C LYS A 30 15.59 -3.48 -22.30
N PRO A 31 14.57 -2.66 -22.56
CA PRO A 31 13.73 -2.13 -21.50
C PRO A 31 13.19 -3.25 -20.61
N LEU A 32 13.25 -3.08 -19.30
CA LEU A 32 12.61 -4.00 -18.36
C LEU A 32 11.10 -3.84 -18.49
N THR A 33 10.41 -4.90 -18.93
CA THR A 33 8.96 -4.88 -19.01
C THR A 33 8.38 -5.34 -17.68
N VAL A 34 7.54 -4.48 -17.10
CA VAL A 34 6.84 -4.68 -15.82
C VAL A 34 5.36 -4.86 -16.09
N GLY A 35 4.76 -5.95 -15.62
CA GLY A 35 3.33 -6.17 -15.65
C GLY A 35 2.68 -5.83 -14.31
N VAL A 36 1.56 -5.09 -14.33
CA VAL A 36 0.76 -4.79 -13.14
C VAL A 36 -0.67 -5.26 -13.37
N ILE A 37 -1.22 -6.03 -12.43
CA ILE A 37 -2.53 -6.66 -12.56
C ILE A 37 -3.41 -6.23 -11.38
N TYR A 38 -4.58 -5.69 -11.70
CA TYR A 38 -5.55 -5.16 -10.75
C TYR A 38 -6.82 -6.02 -10.73
N VAL A 39 -7.38 -6.23 -9.55
CA VAL A 39 -8.64 -6.97 -9.38
C VAL A 39 -9.86 -6.14 -9.75
N GLY A 40 -9.77 -4.83 -9.66
CA GLY A 40 -10.83 -3.87 -9.99
C GLY A 40 -10.33 -2.75 -10.90
N PRO A 41 -11.13 -1.70 -11.10
CA PRO A 41 -10.78 -0.56 -11.93
C PRO A 41 -9.67 0.28 -11.28
N ARG A 42 -8.78 0.83 -12.11
CA ARG A 42 -7.64 1.65 -11.67
C ARG A 42 -8.02 3.02 -11.09
N ASP A 43 -9.27 3.39 -11.12
CA ASP A 43 -9.83 4.66 -10.62
C ASP A 43 -10.88 4.46 -9.52
N ASP A 44 -10.76 3.36 -8.76
CA ASP A 44 -11.68 2.99 -7.67
C ASP A 44 -11.62 3.91 -6.46
N TYR A 45 -10.80 4.97 -6.50
CA TYR A 45 -10.47 5.83 -5.37
C TYR A 45 -9.85 5.10 -4.17
N GLY A 46 -9.37 3.87 -4.37
CA GLY A 46 -8.91 3.02 -3.28
C GLY A 46 -7.71 2.16 -3.62
N TYR A 47 -7.90 0.84 -3.45
CA TYR A 47 -6.81 -0.12 -3.51
C TYR A 47 -6.13 -0.17 -4.87
N ASN A 48 -6.92 -0.33 -5.94
CA ASN A 48 -6.37 -0.44 -7.28
C ASN A 48 -5.79 0.89 -7.76
N GLN A 49 -6.42 2.02 -7.41
CA GLN A 49 -5.88 3.35 -7.72
C GLN A 49 -4.51 3.59 -7.06
N ALA A 50 -4.31 3.15 -5.82
CA ALA A 50 -3.01 3.31 -5.14
C ALA A 50 -1.88 2.58 -5.89
N HIS A 51 -2.14 1.37 -6.39
CA HIS A 51 -1.19 0.63 -7.23
C HIS A 51 -1.00 1.28 -8.62
N ALA A 52 -2.10 1.75 -9.24
CA ALA A 52 -2.05 2.42 -10.53
C ALA A 52 -1.24 3.73 -10.49
N GLN A 53 -1.32 4.48 -9.38
CA GLN A 53 -0.47 5.66 -9.15
C GLN A 53 1.01 5.30 -9.15
N ALA A 54 1.40 4.21 -8.48
CA ALA A 54 2.78 3.73 -8.50
C ALA A 54 3.21 3.27 -9.90
N ALA A 55 2.36 2.53 -10.61
CA ALA A 55 2.60 2.10 -11.99
C ALA A 55 2.80 3.29 -12.95
N ALA A 56 1.99 4.35 -12.79
CA ALA A 56 2.12 5.57 -13.58
C ALA A 56 3.47 6.28 -13.36
N GLU A 57 4.00 6.24 -12.14
CA GLU A 57 5.34 6.77 -11.86
C GLU A 57 6.46 5.89 -12.43
N LEU A 58 6.29 4.55 -12.41
CA LEU A 58 7.26 3.64 -13.06
C LEU A 58 7.38 3.89 -14.57
N LYS A 59 6.26 4.22 -15.26
CA LYS A 59 6.25 4.54 -16.69
C LYS A 59 7.16 5.72 -17.06
N LYS A 60 7.45 6.61 -16.11
CA LYS A 60 8.32 7.78 -16.32
C LYS A 60 9.80 7.45 -16.20
N LEU A 61 10.15 6.26 -15.71
CA LEU A 61 11.54 5.87 -15.51
C LEU A 61 12.18 5.41 -16.81
N PRO A 62 13.44 5.82 -17.09
CA PRO A 62 14.14 5.39 -18.29
C PRO A 62 14.38 3.87 -18.28
N GLY A 63 14.22 3.24 -19.45
CA GLY A 63 14.44 1.81 -19.61
C GLY A 63 13.37 0.93 -18.95
N VAL A 64 12.20 1.46 -18.61
CA VAL A 64 11.06 0.72 -18.06
C VAL A 64 9.87 0.81 -19.01
N LYS A 65 9.31 -0.36 -19.36
CA LYS A 65 8.01 -0.48 -20.04
C LYS A 65 7.03 -1.06 -19.05
N VAL A 66 5.85 -0.46 -18.89
CA VAL A 66 4.79 -0.98 -17.99
C VAL A 66 3.59 -1.39 -18.84
N VAL A 67 3.13 -2.62 -18.65
CA VAL A 67 1.87 -3.16 -19.17
C VAL A 67 0.93 -3.40 -18.00
N GLU A 68 -0.35 -3.12 -18.20
CA GLU A 68 -1.36 -3.14 -17.14
C GLU A 68 -2.63 -3.82 -17.59
N GLU A 69 -3.27 -4.59 -16.70
CA GLU A 69 -4.59 -5.16 -16.92
C GLU A 69 -5.44 -5.01 -15.66
N GLU A 70 -6.67 -4.53 -15.83
CA GLU A 70 -7.61 -4.27 -14.74
C GLU A 70 -8.85 -5.17 -14.83
N ASN A 71 -9.60 -5.24 -13.71
CA ASN A 71 -10.80 -6.10 -13.61
C ASN A 71 -10.50 -7.59 -13.81
N VAL A 72 -9.32 -8.03 -13.37
CA VAL A 72 -8.94 -9.44 -13.44
C VAL A 72 -9.40 -10.13 -12.15
N PRO A 73 -10.33 -11.12 -12.22
CA PRO A 73 -10.83 -11.76 -11.01
C PRO A 73 -9.80 -12.69 -10.36
N GLU A 74 -9.94 -12.94 -9.06
CA GLU A 74 -9.13 -13.87 -8.26
C GLU A 74 -9.44 -15.34 -8.61
N THR A 75 -9.28 -15.70 -9.88
CA THR A 75 -9.54 -17.02 -10.45
C THR A 75 -8.39 -17.43 -11.39
N ALA A 76 -8.53 -18.55 -12.08
CA ALA A 76 -7.57 -18.95 -13.13
C ALA A 76 -7.38 -17.89 -14.25
N ALA A 77 -8.24 -16.86 -14.32
CA ALA A 77 -8.07 -15.74 -15.25
C ALA A 77 -6.75 -15.02 -15.01
N VAL A 78 -6.34 -14.77 -13.75
CA VAL A 78 -5.09 -14.09 -13.45
C VAL A 78 -3.86 -14.87 -13.93
N GLN A 79 -3.90 -16.21 -13.96
CA GLN A 79 -2.80 -17.01 -14.54
C GLN A 79 -2.69 -16.78 -16.05
N LYS A 80 -3.83 -16.64 -16.75
CA LYS A 80 -3.84 -16.34 -18.20
C LYS A 80 -3.26 -14.95 -18.45
N THR A 81 -3.68 -13.95 -17.67
CA THR A 81 -3.15 -12.59 -17.75
C THR A 81 -1.64 -12.56 -17.50
N MET A 82 -1.15 -13.16 -16.42
CA MET A 82 0.29 -13.25 -16.15
C MET A 82 1.05 -13.92 -17.29
N THR A 83 0.52 -15.05 -17.80
CA THR A 83 1.11 -15.76 -18.94
C THR A 83 1.15 -14.90 -20.20
N GLY A 84 0.09 -14.18 -20.51
CA GLY A 84 0.03 -13.24 -21.63
C GLY A 84 1.10 -12.15 -21.51
N MET A 85 1.18 -11.51 -20.37
CA MET A 85 2.19 -10.47 -20.11
C MET A 85 3.63 -11.00 -20.25
N ILE A 86 3.89 -12.25 -19.81
CA ILE A 86 5.21 -12.88 -19.95
C ILE A 86 5.51 -13.20 -21.41
N GLN A 87 4.61 -13.91 -22.09
CA GLN A 87 4.87 -14.49 -23.42
C GLN A 87 4.69 -13.49 -24.57
N GLN A 88 3.72 -12.60 -24.46
CA GLN A 88 3.39 -11.65 -25.54
C GLN A 88 4.06 -10.30 -25.33
N ASP A 89 4.09 -9.77 -24.09
CA ASP A 89 4.65 -8.47 -23.80
C ASP A 89 6.13 -8.51 -23.38
N GLY A 90 6.64 -9.71 -23.03
CA GLY A 90 8.00 -9.92 -22.54
C GLY A 90 8.22 -9.41 -21.13
N ALA A 91 7.18 -9.44 -20.28
CA ALA A 91 7.30 -9.02 -18.89
C ALA A 91 8.20 -9.98 -18.11
N SER A 92 9.18 -9.42 -17.41
CA SER A 92 10.13 -10.15 -16.55
C SER A 92 10.00 -9.80 -15.07
N LEU A 93 9.14 -8.83 -14.74
CA LEU A 93 8.73 -8.47 -13.40
C LEU A 93 7.21 -8.26 -13.40
N LEU A 94 6.50 -8.96 -12.51
CA LEU A 94 5.06 -8.85 -12.37
C LEU A 94 4.67 -8.39 -10.97
N PHE A 95 3.69 -7.50 -10.90
CA PHE A 95 2.98 -7.07 -9.70
C PHE A 95 1.51 -7.49 -9.79
N PRO A 96 1.16 -8.76 -9.50
CA PRO A 96 -0.22 -9.18 -9.34
C PRO A 96 -0.67 -8.74 -7.94
N THR A 97 -1.56 -7.73 -7.85
CA THR A 97 -1.72 -6.96 -6.63
C THR A 97 -2.72 -7.52 -5.64
N SER A 98 -3.76 -8.23 -6.10
CA SER A 98 -4.83 -8.69 -5.22
C SER A 98 -4.43 -9.87 -4.33
N PHE A 99 -4.96 -9.89 -3.09
CA PHE A 99 -4.61 -10.87 -2.07
C PHE A 99 -4.79 -12.32 -2.54
N GLY A 100 -5.91 -12.65 -3.19
CA GLY A 100 -6.20 -13.99 -3.69
C GLY A 100 -5.37 -14.44 -4.90
N TYR A 101 -4.52 -13.58 -5.47
CA TYR A 101 -3.63 -13.98 -6.55
C TYR A 101 -2.43 -14.81 -6.08
N PHE A 102 -2.06 -14.72 -4.80
CA PHE A 102 -0.85 -15.36 -4.28
C PHE A 102 -0.93 -16.88 -4.34
N ASP A 103 -1.87 -17.45 -3.62
CA ASP A 103 -2.11 -18.89 -3.56
C ASP A 103 -3.54 -19.18 -4.05
N PRO A 104 -3.74 -20.07 -5.07
CA PRO A 104 -2.69 -20.90 -5.70
C PRO A 104 -1.99 -20.26 -6.92
N HIS A 105 -2.40 -19.09 -7.40
CA HIS A 105 -2.14 -18.67 -8.79
C HIS A 105 -0.67 -18.32 -9.06
N ILE A 106 -0.06 -17.44 -8.26
CA ILE A 106 1.38 -17.12 -8.40
C ILE A 106 2.23 -18.34 -8.09
N LEU A 107 1.92 -19.05 -6.99
CA LEU A 107 2.70 -20.22 -6.56
C LEU A 107 2.69 -21.36 -7.59
N ALA A 108 1.59 -21.52 -8.33
CA ALA A 108 1.49 -22.51 -9.41
C ALA A 108 2.22 -22.07 -10.69
N LEU A 109 2.35 -20.76 -10.92
CA LEU A 109 2.91 -20.25 -12.17
C LEU A 109 4.41 -19.98 -12.06
N ALA A 110 4.90 -19.49 -10.94
CA ALA A 110 6.28 -19.07 -10.75
C ALA A 110 7.34 -20.16 -11.06
N PRO A 111 7.14 -21.44 -10.73
CA PRO A 111 8.07 -22.50 -11.12
C PRO A 111 8.20 -22.73 -12.63
N LYS A 112 7.17 -22.35 -13.40
CA LYS A 112 7.17 -22.49 -14.87
C LYS A 112 7.95 -21.37 -15.56
N TYR A 113 8.18 -20.27 -14.87
CA TYR A 113 8.88 -19.07 -15.36
C TYR A 113 9.97 -18.62 -14.38
N PRO A 114 11.05 -19.42 -14.19
CA PRO A 114 12.05 -19.17 -13.16
C PRO A 114 12.81 -17.85 -13.32
N ASP A 115 12.87 -17.31 -14.56
CA ASP A 115 13.52 -16.04 -14.88
C ASP A 115 12.61 -14.83 -14.72
N VAL A 116 11.31 -15.04 -14.45
CA VAL A 116 10.34 -13.98 -14.20
C VAL A 116 10.16 -13.79 -12.70
N ARG A 117 10.16 -12.54 -12.26
CA ARG A 117 9.96 -12.16 -10.86
C ARG A 117 8.49 -11.85 -10.59
N PHE A 118 7.96 -12.41 -9.53
CA PHE A 118 6.58 -12.18 -9.08
C PHE A 118 6.58 -11.49 -7.72
N SER A 119 6.15 -10.25 -7.67
CA SER A 119 6.05 -9.45 -6.44
C SER A 119 4.60 -9.22 -6.08
N HIS A 120 4.14 -9.88 -5.04
CA HIS A 120 2.75 -9.84 -4.59
C HIS A 120 2.54 -8.88 -3.41
N CYS A 121 1.39 -8.21 -3.37
CA CYS A 121 1.02 -7.34 -2.26
C CYS A 121 0.34 -8.14 -1.14
N GLY A 122 0.98 -8.27 0.02
CA GLY A 122 0.38 -8.86 1.22
C GLY A 122 0.38 -10.39 1.29
N GLY A 123 0.99 -11.10 0.33
CA GLY A 123 1.06 -12.57 0.35
C GLY A 123 1.82 -13.11 1.56
N LEU A 124 1.39 -14.26 2.06
CA LEU A 124 2.03 -14.96 3.17
C LEU A 124 3.25 -15.75 2.67
N TRP A 125 4.30 -15.02 2.32
CA TRP A 125 5.54 -15.61 1.83
C TRP A 125 6.29 -16.37 2.93
N THR A 126 6.86 -17.52 2.57
CA THR A 126 7.74 -18.32 3.41
C THR A 126 8.97 -18.78 2.62
N GLU A 127 10.02 -19.23 3.29
CA GLU A 127 11.24 -19.76 2.65
C GLU A 127 11.01 -21.00 1.76
N LYS A 128 9.83 -21.63 1.86
CA LYS A 128 9.43 -22.78 1.03
C LYS A 128 8.92 -22.34 -0.34
N ASN A 129 8.59 -21.07 -0.52
CA ASN A 129 8.10 -20.54 -1.80
C ASN A 129 9.24 -20.44 -2.83
N PRO A 130 8.92 -20.43 -4.14
CA PRO A 130 9.91 -20.23 -5.19
C PRO A 130 10.72 -18.95 -4.99
N LYS A 131 12.03 -18.98 -5.29
CA LYS A 131 12.96 -17.86 -5.07
C LYS A 131 12.61 -16.61 -5.89
N ASN A 132 11.90 -16.77 -7.01
CA ASN A 132 11.42 -15.69 -7.87
C ASN A 132 10.07 -15.12 -7.43
N VAL A 133 9.54 -15.57 -6.30
CA VAL A 133 8.32 -15.02 -5.67
C VAL A 133 8.70 -14.15 -4.48
N GLY A 134 8.08 -12.98 -4.37
CA GLY A 134 8.21 -12.10 -3.22
C GLY A 134 6.89 -11.52 -2.78
N SER A 135 6.86 -11.03 -1.55
CA SER A 135 5.74 -10.33 -0.95
C SER A 135 6.23 -8.98 -0.41
N PHE A 136 5.53 -7.93 -0.77
CA PHE A 136 5.69 -6.61 -0.15
C PHE A 136 4.39 -6.20 0.54
N PHE A 137 4.48 -5.48 1.66
CA PHE A 137 3.31 -4.92 2.33
C PHE A 137 3.69 -3.74 3.22
N GLY A 138 2.71 -2.88 3.51
CA GLY A 138 2.88 -1.70 4.35
C GLY A 138 2.20 -1.82 5.70
N TYR A 139 2.80 -1.21 6.72
CA TYR A 139 2.20 -1.07 8.05
C TYR A 139 1.22 0.11 8.06
N ILE A 140 0.13 0.00 7.28
CA ILE A 140 -0.88 1.08 7.12
C ILE A 140 -1.70 1.30 8.40
N ASP A 141 -1.66 0.35 9.30
CA ASP A 141 -2.20 0.47 10.66
C ASP A 141 -1.55 1.63 11.44
N GLU A 142 -0.31 2.02 11.13
CA GLU A 142 0.30 3.24 11.66
C GLU A 142 -0.51 4.48 11.26
N CYS A 143 -0.89 4.59 9.99
CA CYS A 143 -1.72 5.69 9.51
C CYS A 143 -3.18 5.57 10.02
N GLN A 144 -3.70 4.35 10.19
CA GLN A 144 -5.02 4.15 10.82
C GLN A 144 -5.02 4.55 12.29
N PHE A 145 -3.93 4.35 13.03
CA PHE A 145 -3.79 4.89 14.37
C PHE A 145 -3.87 6.42 14.37
N LEU A 146 -3.17 7.07 13.44
CA LEU A 146 -3.20 8.54 13.29
C LEU A 146 -4.60 9.04 12.87
N ASN A 147 -5.29 8.33 11.98
CA ASN A 147 -6.70 8.57 11.68
C ASN A 147 -7.56 8.50 12.96
N GLY A 148 -7.27 7.50 13.80
CA GLY A 148 -7.92 7.34 15.12
C GLY A 148 -7.67 8.53 16.04
N VAL A 149 -6.44 9.03 16.13
CA VAL A 149 -6.12 10.24 16.92
C VAL A 149 -6.96 11.43 16.44
N ILE A 150 -7.03 11.65 15.13
CA ILE A 150 -7.86 12.71 14.55
C ILE A 150 -9.34 12.46 14.88
N ALA A 151 -9.85 11.24 14.70
CA ALA A 151 -11.24 10.89 15.00
C ALA A 151 -11.57 11.11 16.49
N GLY A 152 -10.66 10.80 17.40
CA GLY A 152 -10.83 11.03 18.84
C GLY A 152 -11.02 12.49 19.20
N HIS A 153 -10.28 13.39 18.55
CA HIS A 153 -10.46 14.84 18.71
C HIS A 153 -11.75 15.35 18.09
N MET A 154 -12.09 14.85 16.89
CA MET A 154 -13.18 15.40 16.09
C MET A 154 -14.56 14.85 16.46
N SER A 155 -14.64 13.63 16.99
CA SER A 155 -15.90 13.00 17.37
C SER A 155 -16.54 13.73 18.54
N LYS A 156 -17.79 14.14 18.36
CA LYS A 156 -18.63 14.75 19.40
C LYS A 156 -19.48 13.69 20.12
N SER A 157 -19.94 12.67 19.40
CA SER A 157 -20.78 11.61 19.96
C SER A 157 -20.02 10.61 20.84
N GLY A 158 -18.71 10.48 20.68
CA GLY A 158 -17.93 9.42 21.28
C GLY A 158 -18.13 8.06 20.61
N LYS A 159 -18.79 8.01 19.45
CA LYS A 159 -18.99 6.83 18.62
C LYS A 159 -18.38 7.06 17.25
N ILE A 160 -17.41 6.24 16.89
CA ILE A 160 -16.79 6.25 15.56
C ILE A 160 -17.10 4.96 14.82
N ALA A 161 -16.98 4.98 13.50
CA ALA A 161 -17.42 3.89 12.63
C ALA A 161 -16.27 3.33 11.80
N PHE A 162 -16.28 2.02 11.61
CA PHE A 162 -15.40 1.33 10.71
C PHE A 162 -16.20 0.40 9.78
N VAL A 163 -16.22 0.68 8.47
CA VAL A 163 -16.80 -0.22 7.47
C VAL A 163 -15.68 -1.12 6.96
N ALA A 164 -15.81 -2.43 7.16
CA ALA A 164 -14.77 -3.41 6.91
C ALA A 164 -15.21 -4.46 5.88
N ALA A 165 -14.27 -4.97 5.07
CA ALA A 165 -14.56 -6.03 4.11
C ALA A 165 -14.68 -7.40 4.78
N LYS A 166 -13.56 -8.02 5.12
CA LYS A 166 -13.46 -9.38 5.66
C LYS A 166 -12.72 -9.37 7.00
N PRO A 167 -13.07 -10.24 7.97
CA PRO A 167 -12.37 -10.30 9.26
C PRO A 167 -11.03 -11.05 9.16
N ILE A 168 -10.12 -10.59 8.34
CA ILE A 168 -8.76 -11.14 8.22
C ILE A 168 -7.76 -10.30 9.03
N PRO A 169 -6.60 -10.84 9.39
CA PRO A 169 -5.61 -10.18 10.26
C PRO A 169 -5.30 -8.74 9.89
N GLN A 170 -5.11 -8.43 8.61
CA GLN A 170 -4.80 -7.09 8.13
C GLN A 170 -5.93 -6.09 8.39
N VAL A 171 -7.18 -6.52 8.24
CA VAL A 171 -8.37 -5.69 8.49
C VAL A 171 -8.55 -5.48 9.99
N LEU A 172 -8.42 -6.55 10.80
CA LEU A 172 -8.53 -6.48 12.26
C LEU A 172 -7.46 -5.55 12.85
N ARG A 173 -6.22 -5.64 12.34
CA ARG A 173 -5.11 -4.77 12.73
C ARG A 173 -5.42 -3.29 12.50
N ASN A 174 -6.04 -2.94 11.37
CA ASN A 174 -6.47 -1.58 11.06
C ASN A 174 -7.59 -1.08 11.99
N ILE A 175 -8.61 -1.91 12.22
CA ILE A 175 -9.71 -1.58 13.15
C ILE A 175 -9.14 -1.31 14.54
N ASN A 176 -8.26 -2.20 15.02
CA ASN A 176 -7.66 -2.10 16.33
C ASN A 176 -6.78 -0.85 16.45
N ALA A 177 -5.94 -0.56 15.46
CA ALA A 177 -5.08 0.63 15.45
C ALA A 177 -5.92 1.92 15.46
N PHE A 178 -6.96 2.02 14.63
CA PHE A 178 -7.88 3.15 14.61
C PHE A 178 -8.57 3.35 15.96
N THR A 179 -9.05 2.28 16.57
CA THR A 179 -9.70 2.33 17.90
C THR A 179 -8.72 2.79 18.97
N LEU A 180 -7.51 2.22 19.00
CA LEU A 180 -6.47 2.58 19.97
C LEU A 180 -6.04 4.05 19.81
N GLY A 181 -5.92 4.53 18.56
CA GLY A 181 -5.63 5.93 18.27
C GLY A 181 -6.70 6.86 18.82
N ALA A 182 -7.98 6.56 18.60
CA ALA A 182 -9.08 7.36 19.11
C ALA A 182 -9.16 7.33 20.65
N ARG A 183 -8.95 6.18 21.26
CA ARG A 183 -8.96 6.02 22.72
C ARG A 183 -7.75 6.65 23.41
N SER A 184 -6.65 6.86 22.69
CA SER A 184 -5.50 7.63 23.22
C SER A 184 -5.85 9.11 23.46
N VAL A 185 -6.89 9.62 22.80
CA VAL A 185 -7.43 10.99 22.97
C VAL A 185 -8.65 11.01 23.87
N LYS A 186 -9.59 10.09 23.64
CA LYS A 186 -10.87 9.99 24.36
C LYS A 186 -11.08 8.55 24.85
N PRO A 187 -10.66 8.20 26.07
CA PRO A 187 -10.61 6.82 26.57
C PRO A 187 -11.92 6.03 26.45
N ASN A 188 -13.07 6.70 26.55
CA ASN A 188 -14.39 6.08 26.51
C ASN A 188 -15.02 6.02 25.11
N ILE A 189 -14.29 6.46 24.05
CA ILE A 189 -14.79 6.38 22.69
C ILE A 189 -14.95 4.91 22.25
N THR A 190 -16.00 4.62 21.49
CA THR A 190 -16.27 3.29 20.94
C THR A 190 -16.19 3.29 19.43
N CYS A 191 -15.60 2.24 18.86
CA CYS A 191 -15.53 2.03 17.40
C CYS A 191 -16.54 0.95 17.00
N HIS A 192 -17.58 1.34 16.26
CA HIS A 192 -18.61 0.43 15.77
C HIS A 192 -18.21 -0.12 14.41
N VAL A 193 -18.20 -1.45 14.26
CA VAL A 193 -17.70 -2.13 13.06
C VAL A 193 -18.81 -2.93 12.41
N ILE A 194 -18.93 -2.80 11.07
CA ILE A 194 -19.75 -3.69 10.24
C ILE A 194 -18.88 -4.28 9.14
N PHE A 195 -18.87 -5.62 9.02
CA PHE A 195 -18.21 -6.35 7.94
C PHE A 195 -19.20 -6.56 6.79
N THR A 196 -18.79 -6.18 5.57
CA THR A 196 -19.61 -6.32 4.35
C THR A 196 -19.52 -7.71 3.73
N GLY A 197 -18.44 -8.45 4.04
CA GLY A 197 -18.21 -9.83 3.62
C GLY A 197 -17.31 -9.98 2.40
N ASP A 198 -17.08 -8.93 1.62
CA ASP A 198 -16.15 -8.94 0.48
C ASP A 198 -15.49 -7.58 0.27
N TRP A 199 -14.45 -7.54 -0.61
CA TRP A 199 -13.59 -6.38 -0.86
C TRP A 199 -14.32 -5.19 -1.48
N SER A 200 -15.32 -5.43 -2.32
CA SER A 200 -16.09 -4.40 -3.01
C SER A 200 -17.56 -4.81 -3.11
N MET A 201 -18.38 -4.21 -2.26
CA MET A 201 -19.83 -4.48 -2.17
C MET A 201 -20.60 -3.17 -1.97
N ALA A 202 -20.66 -2.33 -3.00
CA ALA A 202 -21.18 -0.97 -2.95
C ALA A 202 -22.53 -0.84 -2.22
N VAL A 203 -23.47 -1.75 -2.44
CA VAL A 203 -24.79 -1.74 -1.75
C VAL A 203 -24.64 -1.98 -0.26
N LYS A 204 -23.91 -3.04 0.13
CA LYS A 204 -23.69 -3.36 1.55
C LYS A 204 -22.85 -2.30 2.25
N GLU A 205 -21.90 -1.69 1.56
CA GLU A 205 -21.09 -0.58 2.08
C GLU A 205 -21.95 0.65 2.38
N ALA A 206 -22.90 0.98 1.49
CA ALA A 206 -23.86 2.05 1.72
C ALA A 206 -24.81 1.73 2.88
N GLU A 207 -25.33 0.51 2.95
CA GLU A 207 -26.20 0.03 4.04
C GLU A 207 -25.47 0.06 5.39
N ALA A 208 -24.23 -0.47 5.45
CA ALA A 208 -23.41 -0.44 6.65
C ALA A 208 -23.13 0.99 7.11
N THR A 209 -22.78 1.89 6.18
CA THR A 209 -22.52 3.30 6.47
C THR A 209 -23.77 3.99 7.02
N ASN A 210 -24.94 3.77 6.42
CA ASN A 210 -26.20 4.33 6.91
C ASN A 210 -26.55 3.77 8.30
N SER A 211 -26.44 2.46 8.50
CA SER A 211 -26.70 1.81 9.79
C SER A 211 -25.81 2.37 10.91
N LEU A 212 -24.51 2.54 10.67
CA LEU A 212 -23.59 3.13 11.63
C LEU A 212 -23.88 4.61 11.91
N ALA A 213 -24.32 5.36 10.90
CA ALA A 213 -24.74 6.75 11.05
C ALA A 213 -26.02 6.85 11.91
N ASP A 214 -26.99 5.92 11.74
CA ASP A 214 -28.21 5.84 12.54
C ASP A 214 -27.94 5.44 14.00
N GLN A 215 -26.88 4.66 14.26
CA GLN A 215 -26.38 4.34 15.61
C GLN A 215 -25.70 5.53 16.30
N GLY A 216 -25.56 6.66 15.61
CA GLY A 216 -24.99 7.89 16.13
C GLY A 216 -23.49 8.02 15.94
N CYS A 217 -22.85 7.19 15.11
CA CYS A 217 -21.46 7.39 14.74
C CYS A 217 -21.29 8.70 13.93
N ASP A 218 -20.24 9.46 14.22
CA ASP A 218 -20.02 10.78 13.63
C ASP A 218 -18.71 10.94 12.88
N VAL A 219 -17.74 10.01 13.05
CA VAL A 219 -16.50 9.92 12.27
C VAL A 219 -16.36 8.53 11.72
N PHE A 220 -16.12 8.40 10.41
CA PHE A 220 -16.06 7.15 9.68
C PHE A 220 -14.65 6.88 9.15
N THR A 221 -14.27 5.63 9.10
CA THR A 221 -13.18 5.11 8.27
C THR A 221 -13.57 3.74 7.72
N MET A 222 -12.73 3.16 6.87
CA MET A 222 -13.04 1.91 6.20
C MET A 222 -11.79 1.07 5.90
N HIS A 223 -12.03 -0.21 5.56
CA HIS A 223 -11.11 -1.06 4.85
C HIS A 223 -11.90 -1.91 3.84
N VAL A 224 -12.23 -1.29 2.72
CA VAL A 224 -12.84 -1.87 1.53
C VAL A 224 -12.06 -1.39 0.31
N ASP A 225 -12.06 -2.11 -0.81
CA ASP A 225 -11.22 -1.77 -1.97
C ASP A 225 -11.62 -0.46 -2.63
N GLY A 226 -12.94 -0.20 -2.75
CA GLY A 226 -13.49 1.01 -3.35
C GLY A 226 -14.13 1.95 -2.33
N PRO A 227 -13.37 2.77 -1.57
CA PRO A 227 -13.90 3.57 -0.45
C PRO A 227 -14.92 4.64 -0.84
N LYS A 228 -15.09 4.94 -2.12
CA LYS A 228 -15.95 6.01 -2.63
C LYS A 228 -17.35 5.99 -2.03
N VAL A 229 -18.00 4.82 -2.01
CA VAL A 229 -19.38 4.68 -1.52
C VAL A 229 -19.49 5.04 -0.05
N VAL A 230 -18.57 4.56 0.78
CA VAL A 230 -18.55 4.87 2.22
C VAL A 230 -18.35 6.36 2.45
N VAL A 231 -17.36 6.96 1.75
CA VAL A 231 -17.02 8.38 1.87
C VAL A 231 -18.21 9.28 1.48
N GLU A 232 -18.79 9.04 0.32
CA GLU A 232 -19.91 9.86 -0.18
C GLU A 232 -21.17 9.68 0.67
N THR A 233 -21.47 8.43 1.13
CA THR A 233 -22.63 8.16 1.98
C THR A 233 -22.49 8.82 3.34
N ALA A 234 -21.33 8.70 3.99
CA ALA A 234 -21.07 9.37 5.26
C ALA A 234 -21.17 10.90 5.14
N ALA A 235 -20.55 11.47 4.09
CA ALA A 235 -20.60 12.92 3.84
C ALA A 235 -22.04 13.42 3.60
N LYS A 236 -22.86 12.70 2.80
CA LYS A 236 -24.30 13.02 2.59
C LYS A 236 -25.11 12.98 3.88
N ARG A 237 -24.69 12.15 4.85
CA ARG A 237 -25.28 12.07 6.20
C ARG A 237 -24.72 13.14 7.17
N GLY A 238 -23.90 14.08 6.68
CA GLY A 238 -23.26 15.12 7.49
C GLY A 238 -22.23 14.57 8.48
N LYS A 239 -21.63 13.40 8.17
CA LYS A 239 -20.60 12.76 8.99
C LYS A 239 -19.21 13.07 8.44
N MET A 240 -18.21 13.03 9.33
CA MET A 240 -16.80 13.21 8.97
C MET A 240 -16.15 11.90 8.56
N VAL A 241 -15.10 11.96 7.74
CA VAL A 241 -14.45 10.77 7.18
C VAL A 241 -12.94 10.86 7.26
N CYS A 242 -12.30 9.78 7.67
CA CYS A 242 -10.89 9.48 7.44
C CYS A 242 -10.77 8.47 6.30
N GLY A 243 -10.02 8.80 5.25
CA GLY A 243 -9.88 7.98 4.06
C GLY A 243 -8.95 6.77 4.24
N TYR A 244 -8.96 5.89 3.21
CA TYR A 244 -8.16 4.67 3.19
C TYR A 244 -7.68 4.32 1.79
N HIS A 245 -6.51 3.69 1.66
CA HIS A 245 -5.80 3.28 0.45
C HIS A 245 -5.20 4.43 -0.37
N ALA A 246 -6.02 5.38 -0.79
CA ALA A 246 -5.65 6.59 -1.53
C ALA A 246 -6.41 7.79 -0.95
N SER A 247 -6.14 9.01 -1.43
CA SER A 247 -6.87 10.18 -0.97
C SER A 247 -8.26 10.27 -1.62
N GLN A 248 -9.29 10.37 -0.78
CA GLN A 248 -10.66 10.66 -1.18
C GLN A 248 -11.08 12.12 -0.87
N ALA A 249 -10.13 13.00 -0.58
CA ALA A 249 -10.44 14.40 -0.22
C ALA A 249 -11.34 15.12 -1.24
N LYS A 250 -11.19 14.80 -2.53
CA LYS A 250 -12.00 15.37 -3.62
C LYS A 250 -13.47 14.93 -3.59
N LEU A 251 -13.78 13.75 -3.02
CA LEU A 251 -15.14 13.22 -2.93
C LEU A 251 -15.95 13.91 -1.83
N ALA A 252 -15.30 14.37 -0.77
CA ALA A 252 -15.96 14.96 0.39
C ALA A 252 -15.12 16.10 1.00
N PRO A 253 -14.80 17.19 0.27
CA PRO A 253 -13.81 18.18 0.68
C PRO A 253 -14.13 18.86 2.02
N ASN A 254 -15.42 18.98 2.38
CA ASN A 254 -15.86 19.57 3.63
C ASN A 254 -16.06 18.57 4.78
N ALA A 255 -16.00 17.26 4.51
CA ALA A 255 -16.18 16.19 5.50
C ALA A 255 -14.92 15.36 5.71
N TYR A 256 -13.96 15.46 4.80
CA TYR A 256 -12.71 14.71 4.85
C TYR A 256 -11.76 15.29 5.89
N LEU A 257 -11.30 14.46 6.81
CA LEU A 257 -10.39 14.87 7.89
C LEU A 257 -8.93 14.62 7.52
N THR A 258 -8.61 13.44 7.12
CA THR A 258 -7.30 12.93 6.70
C THR A 258 -7.47 11.53 6.13
N GLY A 259 -6.40 10.77 5.90
CA GLY A 259 -6.50 9.39 5.41
C GLY A 259 -5.22 8.60 5.56
N ALA A 260 -5.34 7.29 5.53
CA ALA A 260 -4.25 6.33 5.47
C ALA A 260 -4.02 5.94 4.01
N GLU A 261 -2.87 6.31 3.45
CA GLU A 261 -2.56 6.08 2.04
C GLU A 261 -1.36 5.14 1.87
N TRP A 262 -1.44 4.31 0.85
CA TRP A 262 -0.28 3.58 0.36
C TRP A 262 0.68 4.48 -0.41
N ASN A 263 1.96 4.22 -0.28
CA ASN A 263 3.00 4.78 -1.13
C ASN A 263 3.78 3.66 -1.83
N TRP A 264 3.06 2.90 -2.67
CA TRP A 264 3.60 1.71 -3.33
C TRP A 264 4.80 2.00 -4.23
N LEU A 265 4.98 3.24 -4.66
CA LEU A 265 6.13 3.63 -5.48
C LEU A 265 7.46 3.28 -4.81
N THR A 266 7.57 3.45 -3.48
CA THR A 266 8.79 3.11 -2.72
C THR A 266 9.11 1.62 -2.81
N ALA A 267 8.10 0.74 -2.56
CA ALA A 267 8.27 -0.70 -2.68
C ALA A 267 8.57 -1.12 -4.12
N TYR A 268 7.83 -0.57 -5.10
CA TYR A 268 8.00 -0.88 -6.50
C TYR A 268 9.39 -0.51 -7.01
N LYS A 269 9.91 0.67 -6.63
CA LYS A 269 11.28 1.09 -6.98
C LYS A 269 12.33 0.15 -6.39
N THR A 270 12.23 -0.22 -5.12
CA THR A 270 13.16 -1.17 -4.48
C THR A 270 13.23 -2.49 -5.25
N ILE A 271 12.08 -3.03 -5.65
CA ILE A 271 11.96 -4.28 -6.40
C ILE A 271 12.51 -4.13 -7.83
N LEU A 272 12.15 -3.03 -8.49
CA LEU A 272 12.62 -2.69 -9.84
C LEU A 272 14.14 -2.55 -9.89
N GLU A 273 14.73 -1.79 -8.98
CA GLU A 273 16.18 -1.57 -8.87
C GLU A 273 16.94 -2.88 -8.63
N ALA A 274 16.40 -3.78 -7.80
CA ALA A 274 16.96 -5.11 -7.61
C ALA A 274 16.90 -5.93 -8.91
N ALA A 275 15.82 -5.80 -9.70
CA ALA A 275 15.67 -6.47 -10.98
C ALA A 275 16.67 -5.92 -12.02
N GLN A 276 16.76 -4.61 -12.15
CA GLN A 276 17.68 -3.94 -13.09
C GLN A 276 19.16 -4.22 -12.78
N ALA A 277 19.48 -4.32 -11.48
CA ALA A 277 20.85 -4.62 -11.03
C ALA A 277 21.19 -6.12 -11.05
N GLY A 278 20.30 -7.01 -11.50
CA GLY A 278 20.51 -8.47 -11.47
C GLY A 278 20.67 -9.05 -10.06
N LYS A 279 20.25 -8.31 -9.03
CA LYS A 279 20.31 -8.77 -7.63
C LYS A 279 19.24 -9.83 -7.36
N PRO A 280 19.40 -10.65 -6.30
CA PRO A 280 18.36 -11.57 -5.85
C PRO A 280 17.01 -10.84 -5.68
N HIS A 281 15.92 -11.57 -5.95
CA HIS A 281 14.59 -11.02 -5.77
C HIS A 281 14.31 -10.72 -4.28
N PRO A 282 13.84 -9.52 -3.91
CA PRO A 282 13.44 -9.25 -2.54
C PRO A 282 12.18 -10.06 -2.20
N ASN A 283 12.35 -11.12 -1.40
CA ASN A 283 11.26 -12.05 -1.15
C ASN A 283 10.29 -11.59 -0.07
N PHE A 284 10.73 -10.76 0.90
CA PHE A 284 9.89 -10.29 1.99
C PHE A 284 10.22 -8.83 2.32
N LEU A 285 9.40 -7.92 1.84
CA LEU A 285 9.53 -6.49 2.10
C LEU A 285 8.36 -6.00 2.95
N ARG A 286 8.69 -5.38 4.06
CA ARG A 286 7.72 -4.74 4.96
C ARG A 286 8.23 -3.35 5.32
N GLY A 287 7.31 -2.39 5.44
CA GLY A 287 7.66 -1.03 5.83
C GLY A 287 6.45 -0.22 6.26
N GLY A 288 6.69 0.80 7.05
CA GLY A 288 5.68 1.73 7.54
C GLY A 288 5.94 3.16 7.10
N LEU A 289 5.58 4.09 7.97
CA LEU A 289 5.88 5.52 7.81
C LEU A 289 7.38 5.79 7.72
N LYS A 290 8.19 5.07 8.51
CA LYS A 290 9.65 5.22 8.53
C LYS A 290 10.28 4.87 7.19
N GLU A 291 9.90 3.77 6.57
CA GLU A 291 10.40 3.29 5.29
C GLU A 291 9.69 4.00 4.11
N GLY A 292 8.64 4.77 4.38
CA GLY A 292 7.89 5.49 3.37
C GLY A 292 6.99 4.61 2.50
N TYR A 293 6.54 3.44 2.99
CA TYR A 293 5.59 2.57 2.29
C TYR A 293 4.14 3.02 2.47
N VAL A 294 3.90 3.79 3.52
CA VAL A 294 2.61 4.39 3.83
C VAL A 294 2.78 5.87 4.14
N LYS A 295 1.71 6.63 3.99
CA LYS A 295 1.67 8.07 4.28
C LYS A 295 0.26 8.47 4.74
N THR A 296 0.15 9.60 5.42
CA THR A 296 -1.14 10.22 5.73
C THR A 296 -1.54 11.22 4.64
N SER A 297 -2.84 11.34 4.34
CA SER A 297 -3.37 12.45 3.54
C SER A 297 -3.12 13.80 4.22
N ALA A 298 -3.16 14.87 3.44
CA ALA A 298 -3.23 16.21 4.01
C ALA A 298 -4.49 16.35 4.89
N TYR A 299 -4.38 17.19 5.92
CA TYR A 299 -5.50 17.47 6.80
C TYR A 299 -6.59 18.28 6.09
N GLY A 300 -7.83 17.86 6.26
CA GLY A 300 -8.99 18.60 5.80
C GLY A 300 -9.23 19.88 6.61
N PRO A 301 -10.05 20.80 6.09
CA PRO A 301 -10.24 22.15 6.66
C PRO A 301 -10.89 22.15 8.06
N MET A 302 -11.60 21.09 8.43
CA MET A 302 -12.26 20.98 9.72
C MET A 302 -11.35 20.53 10.86
N VAL A 303 -10.18 19.95 10.54
CA VAL A 303 -9.27 19.39 11.55
C VAL A 303 -8.68 20.51 12.39
N THR A 304 -8.89 20.41 13.71
CA THR A 304 -8.37 21.41 14.66
C THR A 304 -6.86 21.36 14.77
N ASP A 305 -6.22 22.49 15.13
CA ASP A 305 -4.77 22.54 15.26
C ASP A 305 -4.26 21.64 16.42
N ALA A 306 -5.04 21.47 17.48
CA ALA A 306 -4.75 20.53 18.55
C ALA A 306 -4.71 19.08 18.05
N ALA A 307 -5.67 18.69 17.20
CA ALA A 307 -5.72 17.36 16.57
C ALA A 307 -4.51 17.14 15.65
N LYS A 308 -4.20 18.10 14.77
CA LYS A 308 -3.04 18.07 13.88
C LYS A 308 -1.74 17.89 14.69
N LYS A 309 -1.55 18.75 15.70
CA LYS A 309 -0.35 18.71 16.54
C LYS A 309 -0.14 17.34 17.19
N GLN A 310 -1.18 16.77 17.82
CA GLN A 310 -1.06 15.47 18.47
C GLN A 310 -0.78 14.35 17.47
N ALA A 311 -1.45 14.34 16.31
CA ALA A 311 -1.21 13.35 15.27
C ALA A 311 0.23 13.47 14.70
N ASP A 312 0.72 14.69 14.45
CA ASP A 312 2.07 14.92 13.96
C ASP A 312 3.15 14.54 14.99
N ASP A 313 2.93 14.82 16.28
CA ASP A 313 3.82 14.41 17.38
C ASP A 313 3.91 12.86 17.46
N VAL A 314 2.79 12.16 17.32
CA VAL A 314 2.76 10.69 17.29
C VAL A 314 3.43 10.15 16.03
N LYS A 315 3.13 10.72 14.87
CA LYS A 315 3.76 10.37 13.59
C LYS A 315 5.27 10.49 13.64
N ALA A 316 5.79 11.59 14.21
CA ALA A 316 7.22 11.80 14.38
C ALA A 316 7.86 10.70 15.24
N LYS A 317 7.19 10.26 16.32
CA LYS A 317 7.64 9.16 17.16
C LYS A 317 7.61 7.81 16.43
N MET A 318 6.61 7.55 15.59
CA MET A 318 6.54 6.34 14.75
C MET A 318 7.71 6.30 13.75
N VAL A 319 7.96 7.40 13.04
CA VAL A 319 9.09 7.54 12.12
C VAL A 319 10.43 7.35 12.83
N ALA A 320 10.57 7.87 14.06
CA ALA A 320 11.75 7.68 14.89
C ALA A 320 11.87 6.25 15.48
N GLY A 321 10.85 5.40 15.35
CA GLY A 321 10.83 4.05 15.94
C GLY A 321 10.65 4.02 17.45
N SER A 322 10.15 5.11 18.05
CA SER A 322 9.98 5.27 19.51
C SER A 322 8.51 5.18 19.97
N PHE A 323 7.62 4.74 19.08
CA PHE A 323 6.20 4.56 19.36
C PHE A 323 5.72 3.17 18.98
N ASP A 324 5.02 2.51 19.89
CA ASP A 324 4.42 1.20 19.68
C ASP A 324 2.89 1.31 19.84
N ILE A 325 2.16 0.83 18.83
CA ILE A 325 0.70 0.80 18.83
C ILE A 325 0.20 -0.31 19.77
N PHE A 326 0.74 -1.51 19.60
CA PHE A 326 0.27 -2.72 20.27
C PHE A 326 1.14 -3.04 21.50
N LYS A 327 0.76 -2.49 22.64
CA LYS A 327 1.46 -2.67 23.93
C LYS A 327 0.46 -3.01 25.04
N GLY A 328 0.92 -3.85 25.97
CA GLY A 328 0.13 -4.28 27.12
C GLY A 328 0.16 -3.28 28.30
N PRO A 329 -0.82 -3.40 29.21
CA PRO A 329 -1.88 -4.41 29.14
C PRO A 329 -2.94 -4.06 28.08
N LEU A 330 -3.27 -5.03 27.21
CA LEU A 330 -4.28 -4.87 26.18
C LEU A 330 -5.25 -6.04 26.26
N LYS A 331 -6.55 -5.72 26.26
CA LYS A 331 -7.62 -6.70 26.24
C LYS A 331 -8.36 -6.68 24.90
N ASP A 332 -8.93 -7.81 24.54
CA ASP A 332 -9.90 -7.88 23.46
C ASP A 332 -11.27 -7.33 23.91
N ASN A 333 -12.20 -7.20 22.98
CA ASN A 333 -13.55 -6.69 23.25
C ASN A 333 -14.46 -7.70 23.98
N LYS A 334 -13.93 -8.87 24.36
CA LYS A 334 -14.56 -9.87 25.22
C LYS A 334 -13.95 -9.87 26.64
N GLY A 335 -12.97 -8.98 26.89
CA GLY A 335 -12.30 -8.82 28.17
C GLY A 335 -11.08 -9.73 28.40
N LYS A 336 -10.72 -10.58 27.42
CA LYS A 336 -9.53 -11.45 27.50
C LYS A 336 -8.26 -10.64 27.27
N GLU A 337 -7.24 -10.82 28.10
CA GLU A 337 -5.92 -10.22 27.87
C GLU A 337 -5.26 -10.84 26.63
N VAL A 338 -4.85 -9.99 25.68
CA VAL A 338 -4.19 -10.39 24.42
C VAL A 338 -2.72 -9.96 24.37
N ILE A 339 -2.35 -8.90 25.12
CA ILE A 339 -0.96 -8.49 25.35
C ILE A 339 -0.83 -8.18 26.83
N ALA A 340 0.04 -8.91 27.52
CA ALA A 340 0.26 -8.74 28.95
C ALA A 340 0.98 -7.42 29.28
N ALA A 341 0.80 -6.95 30.52
CA ALA A 341 1.46 -5.74 31.01
C ALA A 341 2.98 -5.81 30.78
N GLY A 342 3.56 -4.72 30.29
CA GLY A 342 4.99 -4.61 29.99
C GLY A 342 5.45 -5.29 28.69
N GLN A 343 4.56 -6.00 28.00
CA GLN A 343 4.86 -6.58 26.68
C GLN A 343 4.50 -5.60 25.56
N VAL A 344 5.26 -5.71 24.46
CA VAL A 344 5.07 -4.92 23.23
C VAL A 344 5.14 -5.86 22.03
N GLN A 345 4.21 -5.70 21.11
CA GLN A 345 4.30 -6.29 19.77
C GLN A 345 4.75 -5.19 18.80
N LYS A 346 5.99 -5.29 18.33
CA LYS A 346 6.55 -4.37 17.33
C LYS A 346 5.87 -4.55 15.98
N GLN A 347 5.90 -3.53 15.11
CA GLN A 347 5.32 -3.60 13.77
C GLN A 347 5.84 -4.78 12.94
N THR A 348 7.08 -5.19 13.18
CA THR A 348 7.71 -6.35 12.53
C THR A 348 7.36 -7.71 13.16
N ASP A 349 6.58 -7.75 14.24
CA ASP A 349 6.18 -9.00 14.87
C ASP A 349 5.13 -9.72 14.01
N LEU A 350 5.47 -10.90 13.53
CA LEU A 350 4.58 -11.73 12.70
C LEU A 350 3.27 -12.10 13.39
N LYS A 351 3.18 -12.01 14.73
CA LYS A 351 1.91 -12.18 15.46
C LYS A 351 0.85 -11.16 15.02
N LEU A 352 1.27 -9.96 14.62
CA LEU A 352 0.36 -8.95 14.10
C LEU A 352 -0.21 -9.32 12.72
N GLU A 353 0.53 -10.11 11.92
CA GLU A 353 0.04 -10.67 10.64
C GLU A 353 -0.89 -11.89 10.85
N GLN A 354 -1.07 -12.34 12.10
CA GLN A 354 -1.93 -13.45 12.51
C GLN A 354 -3.05 -13.00 13.47
N MET A 355 -3.29 -11.70 13.57
CA MET A 355 -4.27 -11.11 14.47
C MET A 355 -5.68 -11.66 14.22
N ASN A 356 -6.36 -12.11 15.26
CA ASN A 356 -7.69 -12.73 15.21
C ASN A 356 -8.66 -12.20 16.28
N TYR A 357 -8.43 -10.99 16.77
CA TYR A 357 -9.23 -10.35 17.81
C TYR A 357 -9.50 -8.88 17.49
N LEU A 358 -10.55 -8.35 18.10
CA LEU A 358 -10.84 -6.91 18.17
C LEU A 358 -10.50 -6.42 19.58
N VAL A 359 -9.89 -5.24 19.72
CA VAL A 359 -9.51 -4.68 21.03
C VAL A 359 -10.72 -4.15 21.80
N ASP A 360 -10.57 -4.00 23.13
CA ASP A 360 -11.54 -3.29 23.96
C ASP A 360 -11.86 -1.90 23.40
N GLY A 361 -13.15 -1.53 23.45
CA GLY A 361 -13.68 -0.33 22.81
C GLY A 361 -14.22 -0.55 21.40
N VAL A 362 -14.01 -1.73 20.78
CA VAL A 362 -14.69 -2.11 19.53
C VAL A 362 -16.02 -2.74 19.80
N VAL A 363 -17.07 -2.23 19.17
CA VAL A 363 -18.43 -2.79 19.15
C VAL A 363 -18.63 -3.52 17.82
N GLY A 364 -18.64 -4.84 17.88
CA GLY A 364 -18.73 -5.75 16.73
C GLY A 364 -18.15 -7.12 17.08
N SER A 365 -18.26 -8.06 16.16
CA SER A 365 -17.74 -9.42 16.31
C SER A 365 -17.00 -9.88 15.06
N VAL A 366 -16.02 -10.76 15.25
CA VAL A 366 -15.28 -11.49 14.21
C VAL A 366 -15.92 -12.84 14.01
#